data_ec8be62d004087a6e74567c2e6ef1f71
#
_entry.id   ec8be62d004087a6e74567c2e6ef1f71
#
_cell.length_a   1.000
_cell.length_b   1.000
_cell.length_c   1.000
_cell.angle_alpha   90.00
_cell.angle_beta   90.00
_cell.angle_gamma   90.00
#
_symmetry.space_group_name_H-M   'P 1'
#
loop_
_entity.id
_entity.type
_entity.pdbx_description
1 polymer ?
#
loop_
_entity_poly.entity_id
_entity_poly.type
_entity_poly.pdbx_seq_one_letter_code
_entity_poly.pdbx_strand_id
1 'polypeptide(L)'
;QVIRERIHHSGATAAYVAALGSVPYLYMIGSFMTDGHLTLKLFDFDRDKKIFHPLDAPPTNANIVKLYNNQLINDSKCVPANNEGAIGLAISFTMEILERDLPTEFVGHTLHVQLNTGFRFDNLPEEEEQEKIVKKLSYIIAELKKQADEVHLFISAQASVIVRLGSLYQEGLHGAINVWHWNS
;
A
#
# COMPACT_ATOMS: atom_id res chain seq x y z
N GLN A 1 7.11 -14.73 12.95
CA GLN A 1 6.52 -15.94 13.54
C GLN A 1 6.02 -15.68 14.96
N VAL A 2 6.84 -15.16 15.89
CA VAL A 2 6.49 -14.91 17.31
C VAL A 2 5.27 -13.97 17.48
N ILE A 3 5.14 -12.91 16.71
CA ILE A 3 4.01 -11.96 16.80
C ILE A 3 2.71 -12.65 16.41
N ARG A 4 2.70 -13.38 15.29
CA ARG A 4 1.53 -14.10 14.78
C ARG A 4 1.07 -15.18 15.78
N GLU A 5 2.00 -15.94 16.32
CA GLU A 5 1.70 -16.97 17.33
C GLU A 5 1.13 -16.36 18.61
N ARG A 6 1.66 -15.22 19.09
CA ARG A 6 1.13 -14.52 20.27
C ARG A 6 -0.28 -13.97 20.04
N ILE A 7 -0.57 -13.41 18.88
CA ILE A 7 -1.92 -12.94 18.53
C ILE A 7 -2.90 -14.12 18.54
N HIS A 8 -2.55 -15.22 17.88
CA HIS A 8 -3.39 -16.43 17.87
C HIS A 8 -3.64 -17.00 19.28
N HIS A 9 -2.63 -17.07 20.13
CA HIS A 9 -2.76 -17.61 21.49
C HIS A 9 -3.47 -16.67 22.47
N SER A 10 -3.54 -15.37 22.17
CA SER A 10 -4.17 -14.38 23.04
C SER A 10 -5.70 -14.40 23.03
N GLY A 11 -6.31 -15.04 22.01
CA GLY A 11 -7.75 -14.95 21.76
C GLY A 11 -8.23 -13.53 21.41
N ALA A 12 -7.31 -12.64 21.01
CA ALA A 12 -7.64 -11.27 20.66
C ALA A 12 -8.53 -11.22 19.41
N THR A 13 -9.59 -10.42 19.46
CA THR A 13 -10.50 -10.16 18.34
C THR A 13 -10.20 -8.83 17.64
N ALA A 14 -9.34 -8.00 18.23
CA ALA A 14 -8.92 -6.72 17.66
C ALA A 14 -7.44 -6.43 17.96
N ALA A 15 -6.78 -5.78 17.00
CA ALA A 15 -5.43 -5.22 17.18
C ALA A 15 -5.45 -3.72 16.92
N TYR A 16 -4.86 -2.97 17.84
CA TYR A 16 -4.67 -1.52 17.73
C TYR A 16 -3.24 -1.23 17.31
N VAL A 17 -3.03 -0.59 16.17
CA VAL A 17 -1.70 -0.35 15.61
C VAL A 17 -1.49 1.13 15.38
N ALA A 18 -0.52 1.68 16.12
CA ALA A 18 0.04 3.01 15.94
C ALA A 18 1.52 2.83 15.59
N ALA A 19 1.88 3.02 14.33
CA ALA A 19 3.22 2.70 13.84
C ALA A 19 3.83 3.85 13.04
N LEU A 20 5.13 4.03 13.24
CA LEU A 20 6.02 4.83 12.41
C LEU A 20 7.22 3.97 12.02
N GLY A 21 7.64 4.04 10.77
CA GLY A 21 8.77 3.23 10.33
C GLY A 21 8.99 3.32 8.83
N SER A 22 9.98 2.59 8.34
CA SER A 22 10.20 2.46 6.90
C SER A 22 9.07 1.69 6.23
N VAL A 23 8.82 1.98 4.97
CA VAL A 23 7.74 1.38 4.17
C VAL A 23 7.77 -0.16 4.20
N PRO A 24 8.91 -0.84 3.94
CA PRO A 24 8.97 -2.29 4.00
C PRO A 24 8.61 -2.85 5.37
N TYR A 25 9.04 -2.16 6.44
CA TYR A 25 8.75 -2.59 7.80
C TYR A 25 7.26 -2.48 8.15
N LEU A 26 6.62 -1.36 7.77
CA LEU A 26 5.17 -1.16 7.97
C LEU A 26 4.36 -2.20 7.19
N TYR A 27 4.72 -2.46 5.93
CA TYR A 27 4.09 -3.49 5.12
C TYR A 27 4.22 -4.88 5.75
N MET A 28 5.43 -5.23 6.22
CA MET A 28 5.69 -6.48 6.91
C MET A 28 4.87 -6.62 8.21
N ILE A 29 4.75 -5.56 9.01
CA ILE A 29 3.87 -5.56 10.21
C ILE A 29 2.45 -5.95 9.80
N GLY A 30 1.92 -5.31 8.75
CA GLY A 30 0.59 -5.64 8.22
C GLY A 30 0.48 -7.10 7.82
N SER A 31 1.46 -7.65 7.10
CA SER A 31 1.43 -9.02 6.61
C SER A 31 1.42 -10.09 7.72
N PHE A 32 1.87 -9.75 8.92
CA PHE A 32 1.72 -10.61 10.10
C PHE A 32 0.31 -10.61 10.70
N MET A 33 -0.54 -9.64 10.30
CA MET A 33 -1.90 -9.44 10.82
C MET A 33 -2.99 -9.90 9.83
N THR A 34 -2.65 -10.79 8.90
CA THR A 34 -3.56 -11.32 7.86
C THR A 34 -4.61 -12.30 8.38
N ASP A 35 -4.80 -12.41 9.69
CA ASP A 35 -5.81 -13.29 10.27
C ASP A 35 -7.21 -12.69 10.08
N GLY A 36 -8.05 -13.36 9.30
CA GLY A 36 -9.43 -12.92 8.99
C GLY A 36 -10.36 -12.80 10.20
N HIS A 37 -9.92 -13.20 11.39
CA HIS A 37 -10.67 -13.05 12.65
C HIS A 37 -10.29 -11.81 13.45
N LEU A 38 -9.23 -11.10 13.03
CA LEU A 38 -8.70 -9.95 13.74
C LEU A 38 -9.19 -8.63 13.13
N THR A 39 -9.96 -7.87 13.89
CA THR A 39 -10.30 -6.50 13.50
C THR A 39 -9.08 -5.60 13.70
N LEU A 40 -8.59 -5.00 12.62
CA LEU A 40 -7.43 -4.12 12.64
C LEU A 40 -7.88 -2.67 12.81
N LYS A 41 -7.52 -2.05 13.93
CA LYS A 41 -7.74 -0.63 14.23
C LYS A 41 -6.43 0.14 14.08
N LEU A 42 -6.38 1.03 13.09
CA LEU A 42 -5.17 1.77 12.74
C LEU A 42 -5.25 3.22 13.19
N PHE A 43 -4.07 3.78 13.49
CA PHE A 43 -3.91 5.17 13.87
C PHE A 43 -2.86 5.81 12.97
N ASP A 44 -3.12 7.03 12.52
CA ASP A 44 -2.13 7.84 11.83
C ASP A 44 -1.46 8.84 12.77
N PHE A 45 -0.27 9.30 12.36
CA PHE A 45 0.53 10.23 13.14
C PHE A 45 0.37 11.66 12.60
N ASP A 46 -0.23 12.53 13.41
CA ASP A 46 -0.25 13.97 13.15
C ASP A 46 1.14 14.55 13.45
N ARG A 47 1.83 14.99 12.39
CA ARG A 47 3.21 15.50 12.50
C ARG A 47 3.29 16.84 13.21
N ASP A 48 2.24 17.66 13.10
CA ASP A 48 2.20 18.99 13.70
C ASP A 48 1.93 18.89 15.21
N LYS A 49 0.97 18.08 15.59
CA LYS A 49 0.62 17.84 16.99
C LYS A 49 1.49 16.79 17.67
N LYS A 50 2.26 16.00 16.91
CA LYS A 50 3.10 14.88 17.39
C LYS A 50 2.33 13.84 18.20
N ILE A 51 1.11 13.51 17.78
CA ILE A 51 0.25 12.51 18.41
C ILE A 51 -0.30 11.53 17.38
N PHE A 52 -0.62 10.34 17.83
CA PHE A 52 -1.44 9.41 17.04
C PHE A 52 -2.92 9.74 17.20
N HIS A 53 -3.68 9.65 16.12
CA HIS A 53 -5.12 9.86 16.11
C HIS A 53 -5.83 8.73 15.35
N PRO A 54 -7.09 8.41 15.70
CA PRO A 54 -7.89 7.42 14.99
C PRO A 54 -8.27 7.93 13.59
N LEU A 55 -8.71 7.00 12.72
CA LEU A 55 -9.20 7.29 11.38
C LEU A 55 -10.71 7.54 11.42
N ASP A 56 -11.12 8.64 12.04
CA ASP A 56 -12.53 9.00 12.32
C ASP A 56 -12.97 10.35 11.73
N ALA A 57 -12.12 10.96 10.91
CA ALA A 57 -12.47 12.19 10.21
C ALA A 57 -13.43 11.90 9.03
N PRO A 58 -14.15 12.91 8.52
CA PRO A 58 -15.03 12.74 7.36
C PRO A 58 -14.27 12.22 6.12
N PRO A 59 -14.92 11.36 5.28
CA PRO A 59 -14.31 10.84 4.07
C PRO A 59 -14.01 11.95 3.05
N THR A 60 -12.96 11.75 2.27
CA THR A 60 -12.51 12.70 1.25
C THR A 60 -13.11 12.45 -0.13
N ASN A 61 -13.86 11.36 -0.29
CA ASN A 61 -14.35 10.82 -1.57
C ASN A 61 -13.23 10.49 -2.55
N ALA A 62 -12.13 9.98 -2.00
CA ALA A 62 -10.96 9.59 -2.77
C ALA A 62 -11.25 8.40 -3.69
N ASN A 63 -10.66 8.45 -4.88
CA ASN A 63 -10.65 7.34 -5.81
C ASN A 63 -9.26 7.16 -6.41
N ILE A 64 -8.94 5.91 -6.77
CA ILE A 64 -7.68 5.59 -7.44
C ILE A 64 -7.75 6.05 -8.90
N VAL A 65 -6.71 6.76 -9.30
CA VAL A 65 -6.39 7.11 -10.68
C VAL A 65 -5.14 6.31 -11.08
N LYS A 66 -5.19 5.64 -12.23
CA LYS A 66 -4.08 4.86 -12.79
C LYS A 66 -3.44 5.60 -13.94
N LEU A 67 -2.11 5.66 -13.96
CA LEU A 67 -1.32 6.31 -14.99
C LEU A 67 -0.22 5.36 -15.50
N TYR A 68 0.00 5.38 -16.80
CA TYR A 68 1.15 4.73 -17.42
C TYR A 68 1.72 5.68 -18.47
N ASN A 69 3.02 5.93 -18.45
CA ASN A 69 3.69 6.93 -19.28
C ASN A 69 2.99 8.31 -19.20
N ASN A 70 2.60 8.73 -17.99
CA ASN A 70 1.87 9.98 -17.71
C ASN A 70 0.49 10.08 -18.40
N GLN A 71 -0.07 9.00 -18.87
CA GLN A 71 -1.40 8.95 -19.46
C GLN A 71 -2.37 8.17 -18.58
N LEU A 72 -3.59 8.66 -18.47
CA LEU A 72 -4.67 7.95 -17.76
C LEU A 72 -4.98 6.63 -18.47
N ILE A 73 -5.04 5.56 -17.67
CA ILE A 73 -5.40 4.23 -18.16
C ILE A 73 -6.51 3.60 -17.30
N ASN A 74 -7.31 2.76 -17.93
CA ASN A 74 -8.33 1.97 -17.25
C ASN A 74 -7.84 0.54 -16.96
N ASP A 75 -7.06 -0.03 -17.87
CA ASP A 75 -6.59 -1.41 -17.79
C ASP A 75 -5.08 -1.45 -17.42
N SER A 76 -4.75 -2.14 -16.35
CA SER A 76 -3.36 -2.33 -15.91
C SER A 76 -2.55 -3.26 -16.82
N LYS A 77 -3.22 -3.98 -17.75
CA LYS A 77 -2.56 -4.92 -18.67
C LYS A 77 -1.69 -4.26 -19.72
N CYS A 78 -1.79 -2.95 -19.90
CA CYS A 78 -0.95 -2.23 -20.85
C CYS A 78 0.47 -1.97 -20.32
N VAL A 79 0.74 -2.24 -19.03
CA VAL A 79 2.06 -2.06 -18.42
C VAL A 79 2.88 -3.34 -18.64
N PRO A 80 3.95 -3.30 -19.44
CA PRO A 80 4.77 -4.49 -19.69
C PRO A 80 5.68 -4.79 -18.52
N ALA A 81 5.93 -6.08 -18.28
CA ALA A 81 7.02 -6.51 -17.41
C ALA A 81 8.38 -6.10 -18.01
N ASN A 82 9.38 -5.90 -17.15
CA ASN A 82 10.75 -5.68 -17.57
C ASN A 82 11.40 -7.01 -18.03
N ASN A 83 12.68 -6.95 -18.44
CA ASN A 83 13.41 -8.13 -18.95
C ASN A 83 13.60 -9.25 -17.91
N GLU A 84 13.40 -8.95 -16.62
CA GLU A 84 13.50 -9.91 -15.51
C GLU A 84 12.13 -10.46 -15.11
N GLY A 85 11.07 -10.11 -15.83
CA GLY A 85 9.70 -10.55 -15.53
C GLY A 85 9.06 -9.77 -14.37
N ALA A 86 9.58 -8.60 -13.99
CA ALA A 86 9.06 -7.79 -12.89
C ALA A 86 8.28 -6.57 -13.38
N ILE A 87 7.27 -6.16 -12.60
CA ILE A 87 6.49 -4.92 -12.80
C ILE A 87 6.56 -4.05 -11.55
N GLY A 88 6.77 -2.75 -11.73
CA GLY A 88 6.65 -1.75 -10.69
C GLY A 88 5.21 -1.31 -10.46
N LEU A 89 4.86 -1.02 -9.20
CA LEU A 89 3.66 -0.31 -8.81
C LEU A 89 4.05 0.86 -7.90
N ALA A 90 3.96 2.08 -8.43
CA ALA A 90 4.22 3.31 -7.69
C ALA A 90 2.90 3.84 -7.09
N ILE A 91 2.81 3.83 -5.77
CA ILE A 91 1.65 4.29 -5.01
C ILE A 91 1.96 5.67 -4.43
N SER A 92 1.44 6.72 -5.08
CA SER A 92 1.69 8.13 -4.78
C SER A 92 0.47 8.74 -4.10
N PHE A 93 0.37 8.65 -2.78
CA PHE A 93 -0.74 9.24 -2.02
C PHE A 93 -0.31 10.49 -1.25
N THR A 94 0.82 10.47 -0.56
CA THR A 94 1.31 11.60 0.21
C THR A 94 2.25 12.51 -0.57
N MET A 95 3.07 11.93 -1.44
CA MET A 95 3.96 12.62 -2.37
C MET A 95 3.98 11.88 -3.70
N GLU A 96 4.24 12.61 -4.78
CA GLU A 96 4.41 12.02 -6.09
C GLU A 96 5.71 11.23 -6.20
N ILE A 97 5.64 10.03 -6.76
CA ILE A 97 6.78 9.22 -7.17
C ILE A 97 6.91 9.38 -8.67
N LEU A 98 7.99 10.00 -9.11
CA LEU A 98 8.25 10.27 -10.53
C LEU A 98 9.06 9.13 -11.15
N GLU A 99 9.01 8.97 -12.47
CA GLU A 99 9.82 7.98 -13.20
C GLU A 99 11.34 8.09 -12.87
N ARG A 100 11.85 9.29 -12.71
CA ARG A 100 13.27 9.54 -12.34
C ARG A 100 13.64 9.07 -10.93
N ASP A 101 12.64 8.84 -10.08
CA ASP A 101 12.84 8.38 -8.70
C ASP A 101 12.87 6.84 -8.64
N LEU A 102 12.53 6.16 -9.74
CA LEU A 102 12.52 4.71 -9.83
C LEU A 102 13.91 4.17 -10.19
N PRO A 103 14.24 2.95 -9.76
CA PRO A 103 15.39 2.23 -10.32
C PRO A 103 15.26 2.10 -11.84
N THR A 104 16.39 2.17 -12.55
CA THR A 104 16.41 2.25 -14.02
C THR A 104 15.66 1.10 -14.70
N GLU A 105 15.69 -0.09 -14.10
CA GLU A 105 15.02 -1.29 -14.61
C GLU A 105 13.48 -1.22 -14.55
N PHE A 106 12.93 -0.26 -13.81
CA PHE A 106 11.48 -0.04 -13.69
C PHE A 106 10.96 1.16 -14.49
N VAL A 107 11.85 1.96 -15.06
CA VAL A 107 11.47 3.07 -15.94
C VAL A 107 10.76 2.52 -17.17
N GLY A 108 9.52 2.96 -17.43
CA GLY A 108 8.66 2.42 -18.49
C GLY A 108 8.04 1.03 -18.20
N HIS A 109 8.26 0.48 -16.99
CA HIS A 109 7.72 -0.80 -16.54
C HIS A 109 6.95 -0.67 -15.22
N THR A 110 6.45 0.54 -14.92
CA THR A 110 5.77 0.85 -13.67
C THR A 110 4.37 1.40 -13.92
N LEU A 111 3.38 0.82 -13.24
CA LEU A 111 2.06 1.40 -13.10
C LEU A 111 2.10 2.44 -11.98
N HIS A 112 1.73 3.69 -12.26
CA HIS A 112 1.54 4.72 -11.25
C HIS A 112 0.08 4.78 -10.81
N VAL A 113 -0.15 4.83 -9.51
CA VAL A 113 -1.46 5.04 -8.90
C VAL A 113 -1.42 6.21 -7.95
N GLN A 114 -2.41 7.07 -8.05
CA GLN A 114 -2.59 8.23 -7.17
C GLN A 114 -4.06 8.39 -6.80
N LEU A 115 -4.34 9.28 -5.86
CA LEU A 115 -5.71 9.65 -5.54
C LEU A 115 -6.14 10.86 -6.37
N ASN A 116 -7.40 10.89 -6.79
CA ASN A 116 -7.99 12.04 -7.49
C ASN A 116 -8.04 13.31 -6.61
N THR A 117 -7.85 13.19 -5.30
CA THR A 117 -7.80 14.28 -4.32
C THR A 117 -6.43 14.98 -4.25
N GLY A 118 -5.44 14.51 -5.03
CA GLY A 118 -4.07 15.03 -5.04
C GLY A 118 -3.19 14.48 -3.92
N PHE A 119 -1.98 15.05 -3.74
CA PHE A 119 -0.98 14.58 -2.78
C PHE A 119 -1.06 15.38 -1.48
N ARG A 120 -1.28 14.69 -0.36
CA ARG A 120 -1.24 15.30 0.99
C ARG A 120 -1.12 14.22 2.05
N PHE A 121 -0.66 14.57 3.25
CA PHE A 121 -0.41 13.60 4.31
C PHE A 121 -1.68 12.93 4.84
N ASP A 122 -2.82 13.63 4.88
CA ASP A 122 -4.10 13.13 5.40
C ASP A 122 -5.10 12.84 4.27
N ASN A 123 -4.67 12.09 3.27
CA ASN A 123 -5.50 11.81 2.09
C ASN A 123 -6.65 10.84 2.36
N LEU A 124 -6.49 9.96 3.34
CA LEU A 124 -7.46 8.92 3.68
C LEU A 124 -7.68 8.92 5.20
N PRO A 125 -8.35 9.96 5.75
CA PRO A 125 -8.50 10.14 7.19
C PRO A 125 -9.65 9.32 7.79
N GLU A 126 -10.43 8.61 6.97
CA GLU A 126 -11.59 7.82 7.38
C GLU A 126 -11.34 6.33 7.14
N GLU A 127 -11.72 5.49 8.12
CA GLU A 127 -11.38 4.06 8.14
C GLU A 127 -11.99 3.28 6.97
N GLU A 128 -13.30 3.45 6.70
CA GLU A 128 -13.98 2.71 5.63
C GLU A 128 -13.51 3.12 4.23
N GLU A 129 -13.23 4.42 4.04
CA GLU A 129 -12.67 4.94 2.79
C GLU A 129 -11.27 4.34 2.55
N GLN A 130 -10.43 4.33 3.60
CA GLN A 130 -9.12 3.72 3.53
C GLN A 130 -9.19 2.22 3.19
N GLU A 131 -10.13 1.48 3.81
CA GLU A 131 -10.35 0.07 3.48
C GLU A 131 -10.75 -0.15 2.02
N LYS A 132 -11.67 0.67 1.49
CA LYS A 132 -12.10 0.59 0.09
C LYS A 132 -10.94 0.83 -0.88
N ILE A 133 -10.13 1.85 -0.60
CA ILE A 133 -8.96 2.19 -1.42
C ILE A 133 -7.92 1.08 -1.38
N VAL A 134 -7.59 0.57 -0.19
CA VAL A 134 -6.58 -0.48 -0.04
C VAL A 134 -7.03 -1.81 -0.65
N LYS A 135 -8.31 -2.16 -0.57
CA LYS A 135 -8.87 -3.31 -1.31
C LYS A 135 -8.69 -3.15 -2.82
N LYS A 136 -8.92 -1.95 -3.38
CA LYS A 136 -8.65 -1.69 -4.80
C LYS A 136 -7.16 -1.84 -5.15
N LEU A 137 -6.24 -1.39 -4.29
CA LEU A 137 -4.79 -1.59 -4.47
C LEU A 137 -4.44 -3.08 -4.48
N SER A 138 -4.97 -3.86 -3.55
CA SER A 138 -4.78 -5.31 -3.48
C SER A 138 -5.21 -6.00 -4.78
N TYR A 139 -6.35 -5.61 -5.37
CA TYR A 139 -6.78 -6.11 -6.67
C TYR A 139 -5.85 -5.70 -7.82
N ILE A 140 -5.33 -4.46 -7.81
CA ILE A 140 -4.36 -4.00 -8.81
C ILE A 140 -3.08 -4.85 -8.73
N ILE A 141 -2.57 -5.11 -7.54
CA ILE A 141 -1.39 -5.99 -7.34
C ILE A 141 -1.66 -7.39 -7.91
N ALA A 142 -2.82 -7.97 -7.60
CA ALA A 142 -3.22 -9.27 -8.13
C ALA A 142 -3.36 -9.30 -9.66
N GLU A 143 -3.82 -8.21 -10.27
CA GLU A 143 -3.85 -8.07 -11.74
C GLU A 143 -2.45 -7.97 -12.35
N LEU A 144 -1.55 -7.20 -11.75
CA LEU A 144 -0.15 -7.10 -12.20
C LEU A 144 0.57 -8.45 -12.09
N LYS A 145 0.30 -9.20 -11.01
CA LYS A 145 0.88 -10.54 -10.80
C LYS A 145 0.50 -11.54 -11.90
N LYS A 146 -0.61 -11.36 -12.60
CA LYS A 146 -0.99 -12.24 -13.73
C LYS A 146 -0.09 -12.08 -14.95
N GLN A 147 0.68 -11.01 -15.03
CA GLN A 147 1.54 -10.66 -16.17
C GLN A 147 3.03 -10.55 -15.79
N ALA A 148 3.37 -10.76 -14.53
CA ALA A 148 4.73 -10.65 -14.04
C ALA A 148 5.04 -11.73 -13.01
N ASP A 149 6.31 -12.13 -12.92
CA ASP A 149 6.78 -13.06 -11.91
C ASP A 149 6.91 -12.40 -10.54
N GLU A 150 7.21 -11.09 -10.51
CA GLU A 150 7.34 -10.30 -9.30
C GLU A 150 6.67 -8.93 -9.45
N VAL A 151 6.11 -8.41 -8.35
CA VAL A 151 5.59 -7.05 -8.26
C VAL A 151 6.43 -6.27 -7.26
N HIS A 152 6.96 -5.13 -7.70
CA HIS A 152 7.78 -4.24 -6.90
C HIS A 152 6.97 -3.01 -6.47
N LEU A 153 6.83 -2.80 -5.18
CA LEU A 153 6.04 -1.70 -4.61
C LEU A 153 6.94 -0.53 -4.23
N PHE A 154 6.65 0.62 -4.80
CA PHE A 154 7.20 1.93 -4.47
C PHE A 154 6.08 2.74 -3.82
N ILE A 155 6.16 3.02 -2.52
CA ILE A 155 5.01 3.54 -1.76
C ILE A 155 5.34 4.86 -1.09
N SER A 156 4.53 5.87 -1.37
CA SER A 156 4.45 7.14 -0.66
C SER A 156 3.03 7.32 -0.15
N ALA A 157 2.75 6.81 1.06
CA ALA A 157 1.43 6.81 1.67
C ALA A 157 1.51 6.96 3.20
N GLN A 158 0.36 7.17 3.83
CA GLN A 158 0.21 7.15 5.29
C GLN A 158 0.60 5.78 5.85
N ALA A 159 1.15 5.76 7.07
CA ALA A 159 1.59 4.52 7.72
C ALA A 159 0.44 3.51 7.87
N SER A 160 -0.76 3.96 8.22
CA SER A 160 -1.96 3.14 8.32
C SER A 160 -2.32 2.46 7.00
N VAL A 161 -2.22 3.18 5.87
CA VAL A 161 -2.46 2.63 4.52
C VAL A 161 -1.48 1.50 4.21
N ILE A 162 -0.19 1.69 4.54
CA ILE A 162 0.87 0.69 4.27
C ILE A 162 0.65 -0.57 5.12
N VAL A 163 0.36 -0.41 6.41
CA VAL A 163 0.05 -1.53 7.30
C VAL A 163 -1.21 -2.27 6.84
N ARG A 164 -2.28 -1.54 6.48
CA ARG A 164 -3.52 -2.13 5.98
C ARG A 164 -3.31 -2.86 4.64
N LEU A 165 -2.47 -2.32 3.74
CA LEU A 165 -2.13 -3.00 2.49
C LEU A 165 -1.39 -4.31 2.76
N GLY A 166 -0.42 -4.29 3.67
CA GLY A 166 0.28 -5.52 4.10
C GLY A 166 -0.68 -6.55 4.70
N SER A 167 -1.70 -6.13 5.47
CA SER A 167 -2.66 -7.05 6.08
C SER A 167 -3.57 -7.77 5.07
N LEU A 168 -3.68 -7.27 3.85
CA LEU A 168 -4.40 -7.94 2.76
C LEU A 168 -3.50 -8.87 1.92
N TYR A 169 -2.21 -8.97 2.25
CA TYR A 169 -1.30 -9.85 1.51
C TYR A 169 -1.70 -11.32 1.65
N GLN A 170 -1.80 -11.99 0.52
CA GLN A 170 -2.04 -13.43 0.40
C GLN A 170 -1.09 -13.98 -0.67
N GLU A 171 -0.19 -14.87 -0.28
CA GLU A 171 0.85 -15.41 -1.17
C GLU A 171 0.27 -16.01 -2.46
N GLY A 172 -0.80 -16.80 -2.37
CA GLY A 172 -1.44 -17.41 -3.54
C GLY A 172 -2.10 -16.41 -4.50
N LEU A 173 -2.46 -15.20 -4.03
CA LEU A 173 -3.10 -14.18 -4.85
C LEU A 173 -2.10 -13.15 -5.39
N HIS A 174 -1.17 -12.71 -4.54
CA HIS A 174 -0.26 -11.60 -4.83
C HIS A 174 1.12 -12.07 -5.28
N GLY A 175 1.49 -13.34 -4.98
CA GLY A 175 2.79 -13.90 -5.31
C GLY A 175 3.96 -13.20 -4.61
N ALA A 176 5.13 -13.19 -5.25
CA ALA A 176 6.28 -12.47 -4.73
C ALA A 176 6.10 -10.96 -4.84
N ILE A 177 6.24 -10.28 -3.71
CA ILE A 177 6.18 -8.81 -3.59
C ILE A 177 7.49 -8.31 -2.99
N ASN A 178 8.12 -7.36 -3.67
CA ASN A 178 9.29 -6.65 -3.19
C ASN A 178 8.90 -5.21 -2.83
N VAL A 179 9.07 -4.82 -1.58
CA VAL A 179 8.74 -3.48 -1.10
C VAL A 179 10.01 -2.65 -0.96
N TRP A 180 10.07 -1.57 -1.71
CA TRP A 180 11.23 -0.70 -1.75
C TRP A 180 11.24 0.31 -0.62
N HIS A 181 12.44 0.60 -0.12
CA HIS A 181 12.69 1.66 0.84
C HIS A 181 13.37 2.83 0.15
N TRP A 182 12.81 4.02 0.30
CA TRP A 182 13.44 5.26 -0.14
C TRP A 182 14.43 5.73 0.93
N ASN A 183 15.69 5.81 0.57
CA ASN A 183 16.67 6.58 1.34
C ASN A 183 16.60 8.01 0.83
N SER A 184 15.90 8.88 1.56
CA SER A 184 15.93 10.33 1.36
C SER A 184 17.23 10.92 1.88
#